data_2f969137adcdfc1bd296304d0545eb77
#
_entry.id   2f969137adcdfc1bd296304d0545eb77
#
_cell.length_a   1.000
_cell.length_b   1.000
_cell.length_c   1.000
_cell.angle_alpha   90.00
_cell.angle_beta   90.00
_cell.angle_gamma   90.00
#
_symmetry.space_group_name_H-M   'P 1'
#
loop_
_entity.id
_entity.type
_entity.pdbx_description
1 polymer ?
#
loop_
_entity_poly.entity_id
_entity_poly.type
_entity_poly.pdbx_seq_one_letter_code
_entity_poly.pdbx_strand_id
1 'polypeptide(L)'
;MAAPLFQIELHCHTVFSKDGLIDFDSLIRTAGRIGLDALAITDHDTIDGGKEFQRRAEARGLPLKIIVGEEKTLSDGSHLIGLFLEQPIESGELKQAIGEIAGQGGLCLIPHPFRKKDGLFRDGLEQAALFQGLDAGFEMFNAKCSYAENCRARELLPSALSPFGGSDAHYESDLGECLNLICWETDLKTSLRRMFQRQAPFQILGKLQKPADSGRAYAPLYYRYRKLIRLPRLLLPVAKQTYRWYRNARWGVGAKPLVNVYTHE
;
A
#
# COMPACT_ATOMS: atom_id res chain seq x y z
N MET A 1 -27.88 -12.86 -8.46
CA MET A 1 -27.05 -12.89 -7.23
C MET A 1 -25.93 -11.90 -7.47
N ALA A 2 -25.61 -11.01 -6.51
CA ALA A 2 -24.44 -10.13 -6.63
C ALA A 2 -23.16 -10.99 -6.71
N ALA A 3 -22.21 -10.59 -7.55
CA ALA A 3 -20.90 -11.25 -7.62
C ALA A 3 -20.20 -11.18 -6.26
N PRO A 4 -19.46 -12.23 -5.85
CA PRO A 4 -18.72 -12.20 -4.60
C PRO A 4 -17.65 -11.11 -4.66
N LEU A 5 -17.50 -10.39 -3.56
CA LEU A 5 -16.44 -9.38 -3.40
C LEU A 5 -15.25 -9.99 -2.67
N PHE A 6 -14.06 -9.74 -3.18
CA PHE A 6 -12.78 -10.19 -2.64
C PHE A 6 -12.06 -9.05 -1.94
N GLN A 7 -11.41 -9.35 -0.82
CA GLN A 7 -10.71 -8.38 0.03
C GLN A 7 -9.25 -8.26 -0.39
N ILE A 8 -8.85 -7.07 -0.82
CA ILE A 8 -7.50 -6.83 -1.33
C ILE A 8 -6.83 -5.65 -0.63
N GLU A 9 -5.58 -5.85 -0.21
CA GLU A 9 -4.68 -4.81 0.27
C GLU A 9 -3.72 -4.41 -0.86
N LEU A 10 -3.56 -3.11 -1.13
CA LEU A 10 -2.78 -2.63 -2.26
C LEU A 10 -1.52 -1.84 -1.87
N HIS A 11 -1.27 -1.62 -0.57
CA HIS A 11 -0.14 -0.84 -0.09
C HIS A 11 0.40 -1.40 1.25
N CYS A 12 1.45 -2.21 1.17
CA CYS A 12 2.03 -2.90 2.32
C CYS A 12 3.55 -3.05 2.21
N HIS A 13 4.26 -2.80 3.33
CA HIS A 13 5.71 -2.91 3.46
C HIS A 13 6.11 -4.08 4.35
N THR A 14 7.22 -4.70 4.00
CA THR A 14 7.75 -5.89 4.68
C THR A 14 9.13 -5.64 5.30
N VAL A 15 9.75 -6.69 5.81
CA VAL A 15 11.14 -6.62 6.30
C VAL A 15 12.18 -6.29 5.22
N PHE A 16 11.78 -6.28 3.96
CA PHE A 16 12.62 -5.86 2.84
C PHE A 16 12.67 -4.33 2.68
N SER A 17 11.67 -3.61 3.19
CA SER A 17 11.72 -2.16 3.35
C SER A 17 12.60 -1.76 4.53
N LYS A 18 13.19 -0.55 4.46
CA LYS A 18 14.01 0.02 5.55
C LYS A 18 13.23 0.18 6.85
N ASP A 19 11.93 0.43 6.77
CA ASP A 19 11.01 0.79 7.83
C ASP A 19 9.91 -0.25 8.08
N GLY A 20 9.75 -1.25 7.21
CA GLY A 20 8.82 -2.37 7.37
C GLY A 20 9.34 -3.41 8.38
N LEU A 21 8.42 -4.02 9.14
CA LEU A 21 8.72 -5.09 10.11
C LEU A 21 7.85 -6.35 9.92
N ILE A 22 7.07 -6.43 8.87
CA ILE A 22 6.21 -7.57 8.60
C ILE A 22 7.04 -8.67 7.93
N ASP A 23 7.30 -9.76 8.62
CA ASP A 23 7.88 -10.95 8.01
C ASP A 23 6.80 -11.85 7.37
N PHE A 24 7.23 -12.82 6.57
CA PHE A 24 6.34 -13.70 5.84
C PHE A 24 5.32 -14.42 6.73
N ASP A 25 5.76 -15.08 7.80
CA ASP A 25 4.87 -15.89 8.62
C ASP A 25 3.86 -15.03 9.39
N SER A 26 4.27 -13.84 9.79
CA SER A 26 3.39 -12.84 10.41
C SER A 26 2.36 -12.28 9.43
N LEU A 27 2.80 -12.00 8.20
CA LEU A 27 1.91 -11.56 7.12
C LEU A 27 0.84 -12.60 6.86
N ILE A 28 1.21 -13.86 6.63
CA ILE A 28 0.26 -14.95 6.34
C ILE A 28 -0.73 -15.15 7.49
N ARG A 29 -0.25 -15.17 8.75
CA ARG A 29 -1.16 -15.29 9.92
C ARG A 29 -2.15 -14.15 9.99
N THR A 30 -1.69 -12.92 9.76
CA THR A 30 -2.54 -11.73 9.84
C THR A 30 -3.52 -11.68 8.68
N ALA A 31 -3.06 -11.92 7.45
CA ALA A 31 -3.90 -11.99 6.27
C ALA A 31 -5.03 -13.02 6.42
N GLY A 32 -4.71 -14.22 6.95
CA GLY A 32 -5.72 -15.25 7.22
C GLY A 32 -6.75 -14.83 8.29
N ARG A 33 -6.34 -14.07 9.32
CA ARG A 33 -7.27 -13.57 10.36
C ARG A 33 -8.24 -12.52 9.86
N ILE A 34 -7.83 -11.68 8.93
CA ILE A 34 -8.65 -10.60 8.38
C ILE A 34 -9.35 -11.00 7.08
N GLY A 35 -9.08 -12.21 6.58
CA GLY A 35 -9.73 -12.74 5.38
C GLY A 35 -9.25 -12.09 4.08
N LEU A 36 -7.95 -11.76 3.96
CA LEU A 36 -7.40 -11.25 2.71
C LEU A 36 -7.34 -12.34 1.64
N ASP A 37 -7.82 -12.02 0.45
CA ASP A 37 -7.72 -12.85 -0.75
C ASP A 37 -6.46 -12.52 -1.56
N ALA A 38 -6.06 -11.23 -1.58
CA ALA A 38 -4.83 -10.79 -2.22
C ALA A 38 -4.16 -9.63 -1.48
N LEU A 39 -2.84 -9.51 -1.66
CA LEU A 39 -2.01 -8.49 -1.05
C LEU A 39 -0.92 -8.04 -2.01
N ALA A 40 -0.78 -6.72 -2.22
CA ALA A 40 0.38 -6.14 -2.87
C ALA A 40 1.48 -5.87 -1.83
N ILE A 41 2.69 -6.36 -2.10
CA ILE A 41 3.89 -5.99 -1.37
C ILE A 41 4.58 -4.90 -2.18
N THR A 42 4.69 -3.74 -1.57
CA THR A 42 5.15 -2.49 -2.20
C THR A 42 6.31 -1.90 -1.39
N ASP A 43 7.33 -2.73 -1.13
CA ASP A 43 8.52 -2.31 -0.40
C ASP A 43 9.21 -1.13 -1.09
N HIS A 44 9.82 -0.23 -0.32
CA HIS A 44 10.51 0.94 -0.85
C HIS A 44 11.71 0.55 -1.71
N ASP A 45 11.72 1.02 -2.97
CA ASP A 45 12.82 0.91 -3.93
C ASP A 45 13.31 -0.53 -4.17
N THR A 46 12.42 -1.53 -4.05
CA THR A 46 12.72 -2.95 -4.30
C THR A 46 11.47 -3.79 -4.51
N ILE A 47 11.59 -4.81 -5.36
CA ILE A 47 10.54 -5.85 -5.55
C ILE A 47 10.90 -7.18 -4.86
N ASP A 48 12.03 -7.25 -4.16
CA ASP A 48 12.56 -8.51 -3.61
C ASP A 48 11.63 -9.13 -2.57
N GLY A 49 10.99 -8.29 -1.72
CA GLY A 49 10.01 -8.74 -0.74
C GLY A 49 8.80 -9.39 -1.41
N GLY A 50 8.26 -8.73 -2.44
CA GLY A 50 7.14 -9.24 -3.23
C GLY A 50 7.46 -10.58 -3.88
N LYS A 51 8.61 -10.69 -4.56
CA LYS A 51 9.07 -11.92 -5.22
C LYS A 51 9.28 -13.07 -4.22
N GLU A 52 9.96 -12.81 -3.12
CA GLU A 52 10.24 -13.84 -2.11
C GLU A 52 8.94 -14.31 -1.44
N PHE A 53 8.04 -13.41 -1.09
CA PHE A 53 6.79 -13.78 -0.43
C PHE A 53 5.84 -14.50 -1.37
N GLN A 54 5.77 -14.11 -2.66
CA GLN A 54 5.01 -14.81 -3.69
C GLN A 54 5.52 -16.25 -3.85
N ARG A 55 6.83 -16.42 -4.07
CA ARG A 55 7.47 -17.73 -4.19
C ARG A 55 7.18 -18.64 -2.98
N ARG A 56 7.26 -18.09 -1.74
CA ARG A 56 6.97 -18.85 -0.51
C ARG A 56 5.51 -19.22 -0.36
N ALA A 57 4.60 -18.32 -0.75
CA ALA A 57 3.16 -18.58 -0.70
C ALA A 57 2.78 -19.69 -1.69
N GLU A 58 3.29 -19.64 -2.91
CA GLU A 58 3.09 -20.65 -3.93
C GLU A 58 3.67 -22.02 -3.51
N ALA A 59 4.91 -22.03 -3.01
CA ALA A 59 5.56 -23.26 -2.54
C ALA A 59 4.81 -23.94 -1.38
N ARG A 60 4.03 -23.18 -0.59
CA ARG A 60 3.20 -23.69 0.50
C ARG A 60 1.73 -23.95 0.09
N GLY A 61 1.37 -23.70 -1.17
CA GLY A 61 -0.01 -23.85 -1.66
C GLY A 61 -1.02 -22.96 -0.94
N LEU A 62 -0.60 -21.75 -0.50
CA LEU A 62 -1.46 -20.83 0.22
C LEU A 62 -2.50 -20.18 -0.71
N PRO A 63 -3.74 -19.96 -0.26
CA PRO A 63 -4.78 -19.34 -1.08
C PRO A 63 -4.52 -17.84 -1.33
N LEU A 64 -3.82 -17.15 -0.42
CA LEU A 64 -3.50 -15.74 -0.53
C LEU A 64 -2.66 -15.45 -1.77
N LYS A 65 -3.13 -14.57 -2.63
CA LYS A 65 -2.37 -14.11 -3.80
C LYS A 65 -1.47 -12.92 -3.44
N ILE A 66 -0.17 -13.07 -3.70
CA ILE A 66 0.79 -11.99 -3.51
C ILE A 66 1.01 -11.28 -4.85
N ILE A 67 0.83 -9.96 -4.86
CA ILE A 67 1.14 -9.10 -6.00
C ILE A 67 2.54 -8.52 -5.76
N VAL A 68 3.43 -8.71 -6.71
CA VAL A 68 4.75 -8.10 -6.69
C VAL A 68 4.62 -6.64 -7.11
N GLY A 69 5.01 -5.75 -6.22
CA GLY A 69 5.02 -4.30 -6.45
C GLY A 69 6.23 -3.64 -5.82
N GLU A 70 6.34 -2.34 -6.05
CA GLU A 70 7.38 -1.47 -5.50
C GLU A 70 6.78 -0.10 -5.23
N GLU A 71 7.05 0.49 -4.07
CA GLU A 71 6.87 1.92 -3.85
C GLU A 71 8.18 2.64 -4.16
N LYS A 72 8.26 3.20 -5.36
CA LYS A 72 9.42 3.94 -5.84
C LYS A 72 9.50 5.32 -5.21
N THR A 73 10.67 5.64 -4.66
CA THR A 73 11.01 7.01 -4.26
C THR A 73 11.51 7.77 -5.47
N LEU A 74 10.79 8.82 -5.87
CA LEU A 74 11.15 9.68 -7.00
C LEU A 74 12.23 10.71 -6.62
N SER A 75 12.84 11.34 -7.61
CA SER A 75 13.92 12.31 -7.42
C SER A 75 13.51 13.55 -6.60
N ASP A 76 12.23 13.92 -6.63
CA ASP A 76 11.66 15.00 -5.82
C ASP A 76 11.22 14.56 -4.41
N GLY A 77 11.45 13.29 -4.07
CA GLY A 77 11.09 12.67 -2.81
C GLY A 77 9.61 12.25 -2.71
N SER A 78 8.82 12.42 -3.77
CA SER A 78 7.47 11.84 -3.83
C SER A 78 7.52 10.35 -4.15
N HIS A 79 6.38 9.67 -4.00
CA HIS A 79 6.29 8.24 -4.21
C HIS A 79 5.34 7.87 -5.35
N LEU A 80 5.68 6.77 -6.04
CA LEU A 80 4.85 6.11 -7.05
C LEU A 80 4.88 4.60 -6.80
N ILE A 81 3.72 3.93 -6.85
CA ILE A 81 3.66 2.48 -6.76
C ILE A 81 3.48 1.87 -8.15
N GLY A 82 4.30 0.86 -8.46
CA GLY A 82 4.10 -0.07 -9.56
C GLY A 82 3.61 -1.43 -9.03
N LEU A 83 2.59 -2.02 -9.66
CA LEU A 83 2.12 -3.37 -9.35
C LEU A 83 2.34 -4.32 -10.52
N PHE A 84 2.45 -5.62 -10.23
CA PHE A 84 2.71 -6.71 -11.21
C PHE A 84 4.04 -6.51 -11.93
N LEU A 85 5.07 -6.16 -11.18
CA LEU A 85 6.41 -5.91 -11.68
C LEU A 85 7.23 -7.20 -11.78
N GLU A 86 8.01 -7.32 -12.86
CA GLU A 86 9.01 -8.35 -13.06
C GLU A 86 10.43 -7.85 -12.75
N GLN A 87 10.65 -6.55 -12.95
CA GLN A 87 11.90 -5.84 -12.67
C GLN A 87 11.62 -4.59 -11.80
N PRO A 88 12.57 -4.15 -10.97
CA PRO A 88 12.42 -2.92 -10.20
C PRO A 88 12.30 -1.71 -11.13
N ILE A 89 11.74 -0.62 -10.58
CA ILE A 89 11.67 0.66 -11.25
C ILE A 89 13.02 1.37 -11.04
N GLU A 90 13.78 1.60 -12.10
CA GLU A 90 15.12 2.18 -12.00
C GLU A 90 15.07 3.71 -11.93
N SER A 91 14.23 4.33 -12.75
CA SER A 91 14.20 5.78 -12.86
C SER A 91 13.56 6.47 -11.66
N GLY A 92 14.20 7.55 -11.19
CA GLY A 92 13.59 8.50 -10.24
C GLY A 92 12.73 9.57 -10.91
N GLU A 93 12.73 9.66 -12.24
CA GLU A 93 11.93 10.65 -12.96
C GLU A 93 10.52 10.10 -13.21
N LEU A 94 9.48 10.84 -12.77
CA LEU A 94 8.09 10.39 -12.79
C LEU A 94 7.66 9.82 -14.14
N LYS A 95 7.89 10.55 -15.23
CA LYS A 95 7.46 10.13 -16.58
C LYS A 95 8.15 8.85 -17.04
N GLN A 96 9.43 8.68 -16.70
CA GLN A 96 10.18 7.48 -17.03
C GLN A 96 9.73 6.30 -16.17
N ALA A 97 9.56 6.51 -14.85
CA ALA A 97 9.05 5.49 -13.94
C ALA A 97 7.67 4.96 -14.38
N ILE A 98 6.75 5.85 -14.78
CA ILE A 98 5.47 5.46 -15.38
C ILE A 98 5.70 4.59 -16.64
N GLY A 99 6.63 4.98 -17.52
CA GLY A 99 6.96 4.23 -18.72
C GLY A 99 7.53 2.84 -18.44
N GLU A 100 8.38 2.71 -17.42
CA GLU A 100 8.94 1.43 -16.96
C GLU A 100 7.88 0.50 -16.39
N ILE A 101 6.93 1.02 -15.60
CA ILE A 101 5.79 0.25 -15.10
C ILE A 101 4.89 -0.22 -16.25
N ALA A 102 4.53 0.69 -17.15
CA ALA A 102 3.69 0.38 -18.30
C ALA A 102 4.35 -0.61 -19.27
N GLY A 103 5.67 -0.47 -19.49
CA GLY A 103 6.47 -1.37 -20.32
C GLY A 103 6.48 -2.82 -19.83
N GLN A 104 6.30 -3.05 -18.53
CA GLN A 104 6.13 -4.37 -17.91
C GLN A 104 4.65 -4.80 -17.89
N GLY A 105 3.74 -4.01 -18.47
CA GLY A 105 2.30 -4.20 -18.37
C GLY A 105 1.77 -4.07 -16.94
N GLY A 106 2.52 -3.40 -16.07
CA GLY A 106 2.16 -3.11 -14.69
C GLY A 106 1.02 -2.11 -14.56
N LEU A 107 0.56 -1.89 -13.34
CA LEU A 107 -0.44 -0.87 -12.99
C LEU A 107 0.22 0.22 -12.14
N CYS A 108 -0.02 1.50 -12.47
CA CYS A 108 0.50 2.63 -11.71
C CYS A 108 -0.47 3.01 -10.60
N LEU A 109 0.03 3.18 -9.36
CA LEU A 109 -0.76 3.72 -8.26
C LEU A 109 -0.06 4.96 -7.67
N ILE A 110 -0.86 5.96 -7.32
CA ILE A 110 -0.39 7.19 -6.69
C ILE A 110 -0.70 7.08 -5.20
N PRO A 111 0.29 6.72 -4.34
CA PRO A 111 0.09 6.54 -2.92
C PRO A 111 -0.04 7.89 -2.21
N HIS A 112 -0.83 7.94 -1.12
CA HIS A 112 -0.95 9.10 -0.21
C HIS A 112 -0.73 10.47 -0.90
N PRO A 113 -1.50 10.82 -1.94
CA PRO A 113 -1.17 11.86 -2.93
C PRO A 113 -0.93 13.25 -2.34
N PHE A 114 -1.56 13.57 -1.21
CA PHE A 114 -1.45 14.88 -0.55
C PHE A 114 -0.67 14.86 0.77
N ARG A 115 0.02 13.75 1.08
CA ARG A 115 0.87 13.70 2.26
C ARG A 115 2.03 14.69 2.10
N LYS A 116 2.19 15.61 3.07
CA LYS A 116 3.13 16.74 2.98
C LYS A 116 4.58 16.33 2.69
N LYS A 117 5.01 15.17 3.19
CA LYS A 117 6.39 14.72 3.09
C LYS A 117 6.72 14.16 1.70
N ASP A 118 5.84 13.33 1.16
CA ASP A 118 6.16 12.43 0.05
C ASP A 118 4.96 12.16 -0.89
N GLY A 119 3.88 12.95 -0.78
CA GLY A 119 2.75 12.90 -1.69
C GLY A 119 3.07 13.52 -3.05
N LEU A 120 2.74 12.83 -4.14
CA LEU A 120 3.00 13.30 -5.51
C LEU A 120 2.26 14.61 -5.83
N PHE A 121 1.09 14.82 -5.22
CA PHE A 121 0.24 16.00 -5.43
C PHE A 121 0.24 16.93 -4.23
N ARG A 122 1.28 16.88 -3.37
CA ARG A 122 1.39 17.75 -2.19
C ARG A 122 1.32 19.24 -2.54
N ASP A 123 1.89 19.62 -3.69
CA ASP A 123 2.00 21.00 -4.15
C ASP A 123 0.97 21.37 -5.23
N GLY A 124 0.29 20.40 -5.86
CA GLY A 124 -0.72 20.63 -6.89
C GLY A 124 -1.04 19.39 -7.73
N LEU A 125 -1.92 19.53 -8.73
CA LEU A 125 -2.39 18.44 -9.58
C LEU A 125 -1.79 18.47 -11.00
N GLU A 126 -0.78 19.26 -11.26
CA GLU A 126 -0.23 19.49 -12.60
C GLU A 126 0.25 18.19 -13.26
N GLN A 127 0.77 17.27 -12.45
CA GLN A 127 1.27 15.98 -12.93
C GLN A 127 0.15 14.96 -13.21
N ALA A 128 -1.11 15.23 -12.84
CA ALA A 128 -2.23 14.30 -13.05
C ALA A 128 -2.45 13.95 -14.54
N ALA A 129 -2.11 14.88 -15.44
CA ALA A 129 -2.22 14.67 -16.88
C ALA A 129 -1.30 13.53 -17.39
N LEU A 130 -0.20 13.23 -16.71
CA LEU A 130 0.71 12.13 -17.08
C LEU A 130 0.08 10.74 -16.94
N PHE A 131 -0.98 10.62 -16.17
CA PHE A 131 -1.71 9.36 -15.95
C PHE A 131 -2.93 9.21 -16.85
N GLN A 132 -3.20 10.18 -17.70
CA GLN A 132 -4.35 10.13 -18.61
C GLN A 132 -4.23 8.97 -19.61
N GLY A 133 -5.27 8.13 -19.70
CA GLY A 133 -5.29 6.95 -20.58
C GLY A 133 -4.51 5.74 -20.01
N LEU A 134 -3.99 5.81 -18.77
CA LEU A 134 -3.38 4.69 -18.10
C LEU A 134 -4.37 4.01 -17.15
N ASP A 135 -4.14 2.73 -16.87
CA ASP A 135 -4.82 1.98 -15.83
C ASP A 135 -4.21 2.38 -14.47
N ALA A 136 -4.54 3.58 -14.00
CA ALA A 136 -3.90 4.16 -12.83
C ALA A 136 -4.87 4.37 -11.66
N GLY A 137 -4.40 4.04 -10.46
CA GLY A 137 -5.10 4.23 -9.20
C GLY A 137 -4.62 5.47 -8.44
N PHE A 138 -5.56 6.08 -7.70
CA PHE A 138 -5.31 7.22 -6.83
C PHE A 138 -5.71 6.85 -5.40
N GLU A 139 -4.77 6.88 -4.47
CA GLU A 139 -5.04 6.49 -3.09
C GLU A 139 -5.87 7.56 -2.38
N MET A 140 -7.18 7.39 -2.46
CA MET A 140 -8.15 8.30 -1.87
C MET A 140 -8.19 8.19 -0.34
N PHE A 141 -7.83 7.03 0.20
CA PHE A 141 -7.73 6.78 1.62
C PHE A 141 -6.45 6.01 1.94
N ASN A 142 -5.57 6.63 2.72
CA ASN A 142 -4.39 5.99 3.29
C ASN A 142 -4.51 5.97 4.81
N ALA A 143 -4.39 4.79 5.42
CA ALA A 143 -4.59 4.63 6.87
C ALA A 143 -3.52 5.33 7.71
N LYS A 144 -2.41 5.78 7.12
CA LYS A 144 -1.34 6.54 7.79
C LYS A 144 -1.46 8.04 7.63
N CYS A 145 -2.19 8.49 6.63
CA CYS A 145 -2.47 9.90 6.43
C CYS A 145 -3.33 10.48 7.55
N SER A 146 -3.22 11.77 7.76
CA SER A 146 -4.13 12.53 8.62
C SER A 146 -5.54 12.57 8.03
N TYR A 147 -6.52 12.86 8.87
CA TYR A 147 -7.89 13.11 8.42
C TYR A 147 -7.94 14.17 7.30
N ALA A 148 -7.21 15.28 7.48
CA ALA A 148 -7.19 16.37 6.51
C ALA A 148 -6.59 15.98 5.17
N GLU A 149 -5.50 15.18 5.15
CA GLU A 149 -4.90 14.67 3.91
C GLU A 149 -5.83 13.73 3.16
N ASN A 150 -6.54 12.83 3.88
CA ASN A 150 -7.53 11.94 3.28
C ASN A 150 -8.79 12.70 2.80
N CYS A 151 -9.23 13.74 3.50
CA CYS A 151 -10.30 14.61 3.00
C CYS A 151 -9.89 15.30 1.70
N ARG A 152 -8.68 15.89 1.66
CA ARG A 152 -8.16 16.53 0.46
C ARG A 152 -8.05 15.54 -0.72
N ALA A 153 -7.60 14.30 -0.47
CA ALA A 153 -7.54 13.27 -1.51
C ALA A 153 -8.92 12.93 -2.07
N ARG A 154 -9.95 12.90 -1.22
CA ARG A 154 -11.33 12.64 -1.62
C ARG A 154 -11.93 13.79 -2.42
N GLU A 155 -11.68 15.02 -1.98
CA GLU A 155 -12.20 16.24 -2.62
C GLU A 155 -11.56 16.53 -3.97
N LEU A 156 -10.26 16.22 -4.12
CA LEU A 156 -9.46 16.54 -5.29
C LEU A 156 -9.14 15.34 -6.19
N LEU A 157 -9.88 14.22 -6.05
CA LEU A 157 -9.70 13.06 -6.91
C LEU A 157 -9.85 13.46 -8.40
N PRO A 158 -8.78 13.33 -9.21
CA PRO A 158 -8.86 13.63 -10.63
C PRO A 158 -9.85 12.71 -11.35
N SER A 159 -10.70 13.24 -12.22
CA SER A 159 -11.71 12.46 -12.95
C SER A 159 -11.12 11.34 -13.80
N ALA A 160 -9.89 11.51 -14.27
CA ALA A 160 -9.15 10.52 -15.07
C ALA A 160 -8.61 9.34 -14.25
N LEU A 161 -8.63 9.42 -12.91
CA LEU A 161 -8.07 8.41 -12.02
C LEU A 161 -9.16 7.70 -11.23
N SER A 162 -8.98 6.41 -10.97
CA SER A 162 -9.89 5.63 -10.13
C SER A 162 -9.38 5.58 -8.69
N PRO A 163 -10.26 5.72 -7.68
CA PRO A 163 -9.82 5.65 -6.29
C PRO A 163 -9.48 4.23 -5.87
N PHE A 164 -8.51 4.12 -4.98
CA PHE A 164 -8.26 2.93 -4.16
C PHE A 164 -7.93 3.35 -2.72
N GLY A 165 -7.80 2.37 -1.83
CA GLY A 165 -7.36 2.60 -0.47
C GLY A 165 -6.19 1.72 -0.09
N GLY A 166 -5.31 2.19 0.80
CA GLY A 166 -4.17 1.45 1.30
C GLY A 166 -4.00 1.55 2.81
N SER A 167 -3.57 0.46 3.43
CA SER A 167 -3.16 0.47 4.83
C SER A 167 -1.82 1.16 5.03
N ASP A 168 -0.95 1.14 4.01
CA ASP A 168 0.44 1.59 4.11
C ASP A 168 1.11 0.89 5.32
N ALA A 169 0.87 -0.43 5.39
CA ALA A 169 1.17 -1.23 6.56
C ALA A 169 2.68 -1.47 6.69
N HIS A 170 3.26 -1.06 7.81
CA HIS A 170 4.67 -1.30 8.16
C HIS A 170 4.81 -2.31 9.30
N TYR A 171 3.69 -2.60 9.97
CA TYR A 171 3.59 -3.52 11.11
C TYR A 171 2.35 -4.40 10.94
N GLU A 172 2.37 -5.59 11.54
CA GLU A 172 1.21 -6.49 11.54
C GLU A 172 -0.07 -5.83 12.07
N SER A 173 0.08 -4.92 13.05
CA SER A 173 -1.04 -4.16 13.60
C SER A 173 -1.65 -3.14 12.64
N ASP A 174 -0.99 -2.85 11.54
CA ASP A 174 -1.46 -1.89 10.55
C ASP A 174 -2.22 -2.59 9.41
N LEU A 175 -1.87 -3.84 9.13
CA LEU A 175 -2.46 -4.61 8.04
C LEU A 175 -3.98 -4.72 8.22
N GLY A 176 -4.72 -4.42 7.15
CA GLY A 176 -6.18 -4.40 7.15
C GLY A 176 -6.81 -3.14 7.79
N GLU A 177 -6.05 -2.07 8.04
CA GLU A 177 -6.63 -0.76 8.38
C GLU A 177 -7.34 -0.09 7.20
N CYS A 178 -7.09 -0.59 5.98
CA CYS A 178 -7.83 -0.29 4.77
C CYS A 178 -7.94 -1.54 3.90
N LEU A 179 -9.05 -1.72 3.20
CA LEU A 179 -9.30 -2.84 2.29
C LEU A 179 -10.05 -2.34 1.05
N ASN A 180 -9.72 -2.92 -0.10
CA ASN A 180 -10.50 -2.77 -1.32
C ASN A 180 -11.32 -4.04 -1.51
N LEU A 181 -12.63 -3.90 -1.66
CA LEU A 181 -13.54 -4.99 -2.02
C LEU A 181 -13.80 -4.91 -3.51
N ILE A 182 -13.37 -5.91 -4.27
CA ILE A 182 -13.48 -5.92 -5.73
C ILE A 182 -14.18 -7.18 -6.25
N CYS A 183 -14.79 -7.08 -7.41
CA CYS A 183 -15.20 -8.25 -8.18
C CYS A 183 -13.97 -8.90 -8.82
N TRP A 184 -13.75 -10.18 -8.51
CA TRP A 184 -12.67 -10.96 -9.09
C TRP A 184 -13.26 -12.11 -9.93
N GLU A 185 -13.41 -11.88 -11.23
CA GLU A 185 -14.10 -12.80 -12.15
C GLU A 185 -13.13 -13.63 -12.99
N THR A 186 -11.93 -13.08 -13.28
CA THR A 186 -10.91 -13.66 -14.15
C THR A 186 -9.58 -13.81 -13.41
N ASP A 187 -8.49 -13.33 -13.99
CA ASP A 187 -7.24 -13.14 -13.27
C ASP A 187 -7.26 -11.82 -12.46
N LEU A 188 -6.46 -11.78 -11.41
CA LEU A 188 -6.42 -10.65 -10.49
C LEU A 188 -5.99 -9.34 -11.16
N LYS A 189 -5.02 -9.40 -12.08
CA LYS A 189 -4.50 -8.21 -12.79
C LYS A 189 -5.60 -7.58 -13.66
N THR A 190 -6.33 -8.40 -14.40
CA THR A 190 -7.46 -7.94 -15.22
C THR A 190 -8.58 -7.37 -14.35
N SER A 191 -8.88 -8.00 -13.21
CA SER A 191 -9.91 -7.53 -12.29
C SER A 191 -9.55 -6.17 -11.69
N LEU A 192 -8.30 -5.96 -11.28
CA LEU A 192 -7.81 -4.65 -10.81
C LEU A 192 -7.78 -3.61 -11.93
N ARG A 193 -7.42 -4.00 -13.15
CA ARG A 193 -7.49 -3.11 -14.31
C ARG A 193 -8.91 -2.61 -14.54
N ARG A 194 -9.92 -3.50 -14.53
CA ARG A 194 -11.34 -3.13 -14.65
C ARG A 194 -11.79 -2.20 -13.51
N MET A 195 -11.32 -2.44 -12.28
CA MET A 195 -11.54 -1.52 -11.15
C MET A 195 -11.00 -0.13 -11.46
N PHE A 196 -9.74 -0.03 -11.93
CA PHE A 196 -9.13 1.27 -12.24
C PHE A 196 -9.72 1.95 -13.49
N GLN A 197 -10.32 1.20 -14.39
CA GLN A 197 -11.12 1.73 -15.50
C GLN A 197 -12.56 2.05 -15.09
N ARG A 198 -12.95 1.82 -13.83
CA ARG A 198 -14.33 1.95 -13.33
C ARG A 198 -15.35 1.11 -14.12
N GLN A 199 -14.92 -0.07 -14.59
CA GLN A 199 -15.74 -1.00 -15.38
C GLN A 199 -16.30 -2.15 -14.53
N ALA A 200 -16.02 -2.18 -13.24
CA ALA A 200 -16.53 -3.17 -12.31
C ALA A 200 -16.83 -2.49 -10.97
N PRO A 201 -17.87 -2.93 -10.24
CA PRO A 201 -18.18 -2.38 -8.94
C PRO A 201 -17.07 -2.71 -7.92
N PHE A 202 -16.80 -1.76 -7.02
CA PHE A 202 -15.86 -1.94 -5.93
C PHE A 202 -16.18 -1.02 -4.73
N GLN A 203 -15.64 -1.36 -3.59
CA GLN A 203 -15.78 -0.58 -2.36
C GLN A 203 -14.41 -0.39 -1.69
N ILE A 204 -14.24 0.73 -1.01
CA ILE A 204 -13.08 1.00 -0.16
C ILE A 204 -13.58 1.06 1.28
N LEU A 205 -13.06 0.18 2.11
CA LEU A 205 -13.28 0.17 3.55
C LEU A 205 -12.04 0.71 4.24
N GLY A 206 -12.19 1.67 5.13
CA GLY A 206 -11.09 2.25 5.88
C GLY A 206 -11.40 2.34 7.37
N LYS A 207 -10.36 2.42 8.20
CA LYS A 207 -10.55 2.68 9.64
C LYS A 207 -11.25 4.01 9.84
N LEU A 208 -12.11 4.08 10.87
CA LEU A 208 -12.74 5.32 11.25
C LEU A 208 -11.69 6.36 11.66
N GLN A 209 -11.71 7.52 11.01
CA GLN A 209 -10.87 8.66 11.33
C GLN A 209 -11.71 9.81 11.89
N LYS A 210 -11.09 10.63 12.75
CA LYS A 210 -11.70 11.84 13.34
C LYS A 210 -10.92 13.07 12.89
N PRO A 211 -11.53 14.27 12.86
CA PRO A 211 -10.87 15.52 12.46
C PRO A 211 -9.57 15.82 13.23
N ALA A 212 -9.46 15.36 14.48
CA ALA A 212 -8.26 15.52 15.31
C ALA A 212 -7.12 14.54 14.95
N ASP A 213 -7.36 13.57 14.07
CA ASP A 213 -6.33 12.60 13.69
C ASP A 213 -5.31 13.28 12.78
N SER A 214 -4.14 13.55 13.33
CA SER A 214 -3.01 14.22 12.65
C SER A 214 -2.18 13.30 11.77
N GLY A 215 -2.65 12.06 11.56
CA GLY A 215 -1.85 11.01 10.94
C GLY A 215 -0.88 10.37 11.94
N ARG A 216 -0.31 9.22 11.57
CA ARG A 216 0.70 8.61 12.40
C ARG A 216 2.07 8.91 11.81
N ALA A 217 2.90 9.68 12.54
CA ALA A 217 4.30 9.82 12.18
C ALA A 217 5.00 8.45 12.37
N TYR A 218 5.35 7.80 11.25
CA TYR A 218 5.94 6.46 11.21
C TYR A 218 7.47 6.46 11.17
N ALA A 219 8.09 7.29 12.00
CA ALA A 219 9.40 6.83 12.43
C ALA A 219 9.17 6.07 13.74
N PRO A 220 9.35 4.74 13.83
CA PRO A 220 9.47 4.09 15.11
C PRO A 220 10.37 4.94 15.98
N LEU A 221 10.06 5.05 17.28
CA LEU A 221 11.01 5.63 18.26
C LEU A 221 12.43 5.14 17.98
N TYR A 222 12.58 3.88 17.57
CA TYR A 222 13.79 3.27 17.06
C TYR A 222 14.42 4.02 15.87
N TYR A 223 13.69 4.50 14.85
CA TYR A 223 14.26 5.28 13.75
C TYR A 223 14.62 6.72 14.15
N ARG A 224 13.85 7.32 15.08
CA ARG A 224 14.22 8.59 15.71
C ARG A 224 15.47 8.45 16.56
N TYR A 225 15.60 7.35 17.31
CA TYR A 225 16.78 7.06 18.16
C TYR A 225 17.95 6.49 17.37
N ARG A 226 17.76 5.88 16.19
CA ARG A 226 18.86 5.42 15.34
C ARG A 226 19.82 6.53 14.92
N LYS A 227 19.35 7.78 14.76
CA LYS A 227 20.21 8.95 14.53
C LYS A 227 20.93 9.41 15.79
N LEU A 228 20.36 9.13 16.97
CA LEU A 228 20.90 9.53 18.28
C LEU A 228 21.73 8.43 18.95
N ILE A 229 21.36 7.18 18.75
CA ILE A 229 22.05 6.02 19.29
C ILE A 229 22.60 5.27 18.07
N ARG A 230 23.91 5.31 17.85
CA ARG A 230 24.62 4.46 16.88
C ARG A 230 24.57 3.00 17.38
N LEU A 231 23.38 2.38 17.34
CA LEU A 231 23.25 0.97 17.65
C LEU A 231 24.11 0.15 16.67
N PRO A 232 25.00 -0.70 17.20
CA PRO A 232 25.74 -1.63 16.36
C PRO A 232 24.77 -2.42 15.46
N ARG A 233 25.14 -2.65 14.20
CA ARG A 233 24.32 -3.40 13.24
C ARG A 233 23.80 -4.73 13.79
N LEU A 234 24.58 -5.35 14.69
CA LEU A 234 24.26 -6.61 15.37
C LEU A 234 23.01 -6.50 16.28
N LEU A 235 22.72 -5.34 16.87
CA LEU A 235 21.58 -5.14 17.78
C LEU A 235 20.32 -4.68 17.08
N LEU A 236 20.39 -4.36 15.78
CA LEU A 236 19.25 -3.92 14.96
C LEU A 236 18.11 -4.94 14.91
N PRO A 237 18.34 -6.25 14.70
CA PRO A 237 17.27 -7.24 14.67
C PRO A 237 16.54 -7.34 16.02
N VAL A 238 17.27 -7.29 17.13
CA VAL A 238 16.68 -7.35 18.49
C VAL A 238 15.81 -6.13 18.75
N ALA A 239 16.30 -4.93 18.44
CA ALA A 239 15.55 -3.69 18.61
C ALA A 239 14.26 -3.67 17.74
N LYS A 240 14.36 -4.15 16.49
CA LYS A 240 13.19 -4.31 15.60
C LYS A 240 12.17 -5.28 16.20
N GLN A 241 12.58 -6.43 16.67
CA GLN A 241 11.72 -7.45 17.27
C GLN A 241 11.04 -6.96 18.55
N THR A 242 11.77 -6.30 19.44
CA THR A 242 11.23 -5.72 20.67
C THR A 242 10.17 -4.65 20.36
N TYR A 243 10.46 -3.78 19.39
CA TYR A 243 9.52 -2.74 18.99
C TYR A 243 8.26 -3.32 18.33
N ARG A 244 8.39 -4.36 17.48
CA ARG A 244 7.29 -5.11 16.89
C ARG A 244 6.39 -5.72 17.98
N TRP A 245 6.99 -6.41 18.98
CA TRP A 245 6.24 -6.97 20.10
C TRP A 245 5.47 -5.88 20.85
N TYR A 246 6.13 -4.76 21.18
CA TYR A 246 5.50 -3.62 21.85
C TYR A 246 4.31 -3.06 21.04
N ARG A 247 4.48 -2.89 19.75
CA ARG A 247 3.41 -2.41 18.86
C ARG A 247 2.21 -3.34 18.85
N ASN A 248 2.44 -4.62 18.64
CA ASN A 248 1.36 -5.62 18.57
C ASN A 248 0.62 -5.74 19.91
N ALA A 249 1.34 -5.67 21.05
CA ALA A 249 0.73 -5.65 22.37
C ALA A 249 -0.13 -4.41 22.62
N ARG A 250 0.29 -3.24 22.13
CA ARG A 250 -0.39 -1.97 22.37
C ARG A 250 -1.57 -1.71 21.43
N TRP A 251 -1.46 -2.06 20.14
CA TRP A 251 -2.46 -1.75 19.11
C TRP A 251 -3.23 -2.96 18.59
N GLY A 252 -2.90 -4.15 19.05
CA GLY A 252 -3.53 -5.39 18.62
C GLY A 252 -3.17 -5.79 17.19
N VAL A 253 -3.48 -7.04 16.86
CA VAL A 253 -3.34 -7.62 15.52
C VAL A 253 -4.63 -8.35 15.17
N GLY A 254 -5.18 -8.10 13.99
CA GLY A 254 -6.41 -8.75 13.52
C GLY A 254 -7.44 -7.77 12.96
N ALA A 255 -8.63 -8.27 12.72
CA ALA A 255 -9.73 -7.48 12.18
C ALA A 255 -10.05 -6.26 13.04
N LYS A 256 -10.20 -5.12 12.40
CA LYS A 256 -10.56 -3.84 13.02
C LYS A 256 -11.90 -3.37 12.47
N PRO A 257 -12.65 -2.54 13.22
CA PRO A 257 -13.87 -1.97 12.69
C PRO A 257 -13.51 -1.02 11.52
N LEU A 258 -14.03 -1.36 10.35
CA LEU A 258 -13.90 -0.57 9.14
C LEU A 258 -15.24 0.09 8.81
N VAL A 259 -15.17 1.24 8.15
CA VAL A 259 -16.34 1.94 7.61
C VAL A 259 -16.19 2.07 6.10
N ASN A 260 -17.32 2.14 5.41
CA ASN A 260 -17.30 2.40 3.98
C ASN A 260 -16.81 3.84 3.72
N VAL A 261 -15.75 3.97 2.96
CA VAL A 261 -15.13 5.24 2.57
C VAL A 261 -15.58 5.64 1.17
N TYR A 262 -15.79 4.65 0.30
CA TYR A 262 -16.20 4.86 -1.09
C TYR A 262 -16.87 3.61 -1.67
N THR A 263 -17.88 3.83 -2.53
CA THR A 263 -18.51 2.77 -3.35
C THR A 263 -18.60 3.25 -4.79
N HIS A 264 -18.25 2.38 -5.73
CA HIS A 264 -18.53 2.49 -7.16
C HIS A 264 -19.47 1.34 -7.54
N GLU A 265 -20.64 1.67 -8.10
CA GLU A 265 -21.69 0.71 -8.51
C GLU A 265 -21.61 0.35 -10.00
#